data_e3af0775719a8e8c09fb0ff5b17e6c5a
#
_entry.id   e3af0775719a8e8c09fb0ff5b17e6c5a
#
_cell.length_a   1.000
_cell.length_b   1.000
_cell.length_c   1.000
_cell.angle_alpha   90.00
_cell.angle_beta   90.00
_cell.angle_gamma   90.00
#
_symmetry.space_group_name_H-M   'P 1'
#
loop_
_entity.id
_entity.type
_entity.pdbx_description
1 polymer ?
#
loop_
_entity_poly.entity_id
_entity_poly.type
_entity_poly.pdbx_seq_one_letter_code
_entity_poly.pdbx_strand_id
1 'polypeptide(L)'
;MELIQVTNLANGRYLIANMKNDKPAIIRSELLNSFAVGALGSSYNEKVYFDTPDFFFAEKGINIYTVTINGSAKELVIRYDSEQVRRIEFLKNMPNYFKLPIKKDETMHKYYNEIIEAIYRVFPAGLNVNIEDYLRQCSPQIKVMKKRESFRVVNNTGLKMVMSFDICEYANVAKRGKFSQPTLDIVCESVRNPDDFKIFLKTVIRDFPQLIKIESNELTVARNNL
;
A
#
# COMPACT_ATOMS: atom_id res chain seq x y z
N MET A 1 20.21 27.02 -5.28
CA MET A 1 20.24 25.56 -5.40
C MET A 1 18.81 25.09 -5.22
N GLU A 2 18.12 24.79 -6.34
CA GLU A 2 16.70 24.43 -6.32
C GLU A 2 16.49 23.06 -5.69
N LEU A 3 15.43 22.91 -4.90
CA LEU A 3 14.99 21.63 -4.35
C LEU A 3 14.36 20.81 -5.47
N ILE A 4 14.93 19.67 -5.78
CA ILE A 4 14.36 18.73 -6.74
C ILE A 4 13.16 18.05 -6.07
N GLN A 5 11.95 18.26 -6.61
CA GLN A 5 10.79 17.44 -6.25
C GLN A 5 10.99 16.03 -6.82
N VAL A 6 11.14 15.06 -5.94
CA VAL A 6 11.45 13.69 -6.36
C VAL A 6 10.16 12.89 -6.48
N THR A 7 9.69 12.75 -7.70
CA THR A 7 8.48 11.96 -8.02
C THR A 7 8.69 10.45 -8.02
N ASN A 8 9.96 9.95 -7.93
CA ASN A 8 10.28 8.53 -8.12
C ASN A 8 11.38 7.96 -7.21
N LEU A 9 11.63 8.51 -6.02
CA LEU A 9 12.51 7.82 -5.07
C LEU A 9 11.77 6.61 -4.47
N ALA A 10 12.48 5.49 -4.42
CA ALA A 10 11.97 4.27 -3.81
C ALA A 10 11.54 4.53 -2.36
N ASN A 11 10.26 4.40 -2.09
CA ASN A 11 9.73 4.49 -0.74
C ASN A 11 10.28 3.33 0.09
N GLY A 12 10.73 3.60 1.31
CA GLY A 12 11.08 2.56 2.25
C GLY A 12 9.85 2.10 3.03
N ARG A 13 9.47 0.83 2.90
CA ARG A 13 8.45 0.20 3.74
C ARG A 13 9.08 -0.90 4.57
N TYR A 14 8.84 -0.86 5.86
CA TYR A 14 9.46 -1.76 6.83
C TYR A 14 8.41 -2.37 7.74
N LEU A 15 8.55 -3.66 8.00
CA LEU A 15 7.92 -4.35 9.11
C LEU A 15 8.71 -4.04 10.37
N ILE A 16 8.00 -3.74 11.45
CA ILE A 16 8.59 -3.66 12.78
C ILE A 16 8.48 -5.05 13.40
N ALA A 17 9.56 -5.85 13.30
CA ALA A 17 9.56 -7.26 13.70
C ALA A 17 9.78 -7.44 15.22
N ASN A 18 9.33 -8.60 15.74
CA ASN A 18 9.60 -9.11 17.09
C ASN A 18 9.16 -8.19 18.24
N MET A 19 7.98 -7.59 18.15
CA MET A 19 7.52 -6.63 19.14
C MET A 19 6.41 -7.15 20.03
N LYS A 20 6.71 -7.27 21.32
CA LYS A 20 5.72 -7.24 22.38
C LYS A 20 5.12 -5.83 22.45
N ASN A 21 3.88 -5.73 22.82
CA ASN A 21 2.91 -4.63 22.64
C ASN A 21 3.39 -3.15 22.73
N ASP A 22 4.48 -2.85 23.44
CA ASP A 22 4.88 -1.44 23.70
C ASP A 22 6.03 -0.93 22.80
N LYS A 23 6.71 -1.79 22.08
CA LYS A 23 7.92 -1.46 21.33
C LYS A 23 7.72 -0.59 20.07
N PRO A 24 6.58 -0.64 19.32
CA PRO A 24 6.38 0.28 18.20
C PRO A 24 6.43 1.76 18.63
N ALA A 25 5.89 2.07 19.81
CA ALA A 25 5.94 3.43 20.36
C ALA A 25 7.36 3.86 20.73
N ILE A 26 8.17 2.94 21.27
CA ILE A 26 9.57 3.21 21.63
C ILE A 26 10.39 3.51 20.35
N ILE A 27 10.30 2.66 19.33
CA ILE A 27 11.00 2.89 18.05
C ILE A 27 10.57 4.21 17.41
N ARG A 28 9.26 4.50 17.42
CA ARG A 28 8.76 5.78 16.93
C ARG A 28 9.42 6.94 17.67
N SER A 29 9.44 6.90 19.00
CA SER A 29 10.04 7.95 19.83
C SER A 29 11.54 8.09 19.54
N GLU A 30 12.30 7.00 19.54
CA GLU A 30 13.74 7.01 19.29
C GLU A 30 14.05 7.53 17.88
N LEU A 31 13.31 7.07 16.87
CA LEU A 31 13.52 7.49 15.48
C LEU A 31 13.20 8.98 15.28
N LEU A 32 12.11 9.48 15.89
CA LEU A 32 11.69 10.87 15.73
C LEU A 32 12.55 11.85 16.55
N ASN A 33 13.16 11.42 17.65
CA ASN A 33 13.99 12.30 18.49
C ASN A 33 15.22 12.87 17.76
N SER A 34 15.65 12.26 16.67
CA SER A 34 16.82 12.69 15.88
C SER A 34 16.50 13.75 14.83
N PHE A 35 15.24 14.23 14.73
CA PHE A 35 14.79 15.11 13.65
C PHE A 35 14.01 16.34 14.15
N ALA A 36 13.93 17.37 13.30
CA ALA A 36 12.89 18.37 13.42
C ALA A 36 11.57 17.75 12.94
N VAL A 37 10.57 17.68 13.82
CA VAL A 37 9.33 16.93 13.63
C VAL A 37 8.12 17.83 13.59
N GLY A 38 7.26 17.67 12.58
CA GLY A 38 5.93 18.25 12.51
C GLY A 38 4.88 17.13 12.37
N ALA A 39 3.92 17.06 13.28
CA ALA A 39 2.81 16.10 13.19
C ALA A 39 1.91 16.45 12.00
N LEU A 40 1.61 15.46 11.14
CA LEU A 40 0.65 15.58 10.03
C LEU A 40 -0.75 15.06 10.41
N GLY A 41 -0.85 14.36 11.55
CA GLY A 41 -2.09 13.80 12.05
C GLY A 41 -2.19 12.28 11.86
N SER A 42 -3.37 11.77 12.15
CA SER A 42 -3.69 10.34 12.05
C SER A 42 -4.79 10.10 11.02
N SER A 43 -4.77 8.93 10.42
CA SER A 43 -5.79 8.47 9.49
C SER A 43 -6.15 7.02 9.75
N TYR A 44 -7.37 6.66 9.38
CA TYR A 44 -7.87 5.30 9.40
C TYR A 44 -8.30 4.90 7.99
N ASN A 45 -7.74 3.81 7.50
CA ASN A 45 -8.06 3.28 6.17
C ASN A 45 -8.59 1.87 6.32
N GLU A 46 -9.70 1.60 5.64
CA GLU A 46 -10.25 0.25 5.51
C GLU A 46 -10.20 -0.14 4.03
N LYS A 47 -9.63 -1.31 3.74
CA LYS A 47 -9.65 -1.93 2.41
C LYS A 47 -10.31 -3.28 2.49
N VAL A 48 -11.13 -3.60 1.51
CA VAL A 48 -11.68 -4.95 1.32
C VAL A 48 -11.28 -5.42 -0.06
N TYR A 49 -10.46 -6.47 -0.11
CA TYR A 49 -10.00 -7.10 -1.35
C TYR A 49 -10.99 -8.14 -1.81
N PHE A 50 -11.33 -8.07 -3.09
CA PHE A 50 -12.21 -9.00 -3.79
C PHE A 50 -11.41 -9.84 -4.76
N ASP A 51 -11.62 -11.14 -4.71
CA ASP A 51 -11.03 -12.10 -5.62
C ASP A 51 -11.87 -13.38 -5.65
N THR A 52 -11.52 -14.30 -6.51
CA THR A 52 -12.00 -15.67 -6.45
C THR A 52 -11.41 -16.38 -5.20
N PRO A 53 -11.98 -17.51 -4.75
CA PRO A 53 -11.45 -18.23 -3.60
C PRO A 53 -9.99 -18.69 -3.75
N ASP A 54 -9.51 -18.89 -4.97
CA ASP A 54 -8.15 -19.27 -5.33
C ASP A 54 -7.24 -18.07 -5.67
N PHE A 55 -7.74 -16.84 -5.50
CA PHE A 55 -7.00 -15.60 -5.77
C PHE A 55 -6.55 -15.42 -7.22
N PHE A 56 -7.38 -15.79 -8.18
CA PHE A 56 -7.08 -15.73 -9.61
C PHE A 56 -6.56 -14.35 -10.08
N PHE A 57 -7.23 -13.26 -9.70
CA PHE A 57 -6.83 -11.92 -10.14
C PHE A 57 -5.51 -11.49 -9.52
N ALA A 58 -5.30 -11.78 -8.24
CA ALA A 58 -4.04 -11.48 -7.56
C ALA A 58 -2.85 -12.24 -8.17
N GLU A 59 -3.05 -13.50 -8.58
CA GLU A 59 -2.04 -14.29 -9.30
C GLU A 59 -1.67 -13.68 -10.68
N LYS A 60 -2.60 -12.95 -11.28
CA LYS A 60 -2.35 -12.19 -12.52
C LYS A 60 -1.82 -10.78 -12.25
N GLY A 61 -1.50 -10.44 -11.00
CA GLY A 61 -1.02 -9.11 -10.60
C GLY A 61 -2.09 -8.03 -10.64
N ILE A 62 -3.37 -8.41 -10.58
CA ILE A 62 -4.52 -7.52 -10.54
C ILE A 62 -5.10 -7.55 -9.12
N ASN A 63 -5.16 -6.40 -8.47
CA ASN A 63 -5.76 -6.27 -7.15
C ASN A 63 -7.04 -5.44 -7.27
N ILE A 64 -8.18 -6.05 -6.95
CA ILE A 64 -9.50 -5.41 -6.94
C ILE A 64 -9.89 -5.20 -5.47
N TYR A 65 -10.11 -3.96 -5.06
CA TYR A 65 -10.49 -3.68 -3.67
C TYR A 65 -11.32 -2.41 -3.54
N THR A 66 -12.11 -2.34 -2.49
CA THR A 66 -12.71 -1.09 -2.04
C THR A 66 -11.86 -0.45 -0.97
N VAL A 67 -11.82 0.87 -0.92
CA VAL A 67 -11.13 1.63 0.11
C VAL A 67 -12.03 2.73 0.67
N THR A 68 -11.98 2.89 2.00
CA THR A 68 -12.58 3.98 2.74
C THR A 68 -11.51 4.63 3.60
N ILE A 69 -11.39 5.95 3.55
CA ILE A 69 -10.39 6.73 4.31
C ILE A 69 -11.13 7.63 5.28
N ASN A 70 -10.88 7.50 6.59
CA ASN A 70 -11.51 8.28 7.66
C ASN A 70 -13.05 8.33 7.58
N GLY A 71 -13.66 7.23 7.14
CA GLY A 71 -15.13 7.16 6.94
C GLY A 71 -15.66 7.97 5.75
N SER A 72 -14.78 8.45 4.87
CA SER A 72 -15.14 9.15 3.63
C SER A 72 -15.92 8.27 2.65
N ALA A 73 -16.24 8.83 1.48
CA ALA A 73 -16.81 8.07 0.38
C ALA A 73 -15.95 6.85 0.04
N LYS A 74 -16.62 5.74 -0.23
CA LYS A 74 -16.00 4.47 -0.61
C LYS A 74 -15.57 4.53 -2.07
N GLU A 75 -14.37 4.10 -2.36
CA GLU A 75 -13.85 3.98 -3.73
C GLU A 75 -13.62 2.51 -4.07
N LEU A 76 -13.93 2.09 -5.29
CA LEU A 76 -13.46 0.86 -5.90
C LEU A 76 -12.16 1.14 -6.62
N VAL A 77 -11.14 0.33 -6.37
CA VAL A 77 -9.82 0.48 -6.95
C VAL A 77 -9.42 -0.83 -7.64
N ILE A 78 -9.03 -0.73 -8.90
CA ILE A 78 -8.36 -1.80 -9.63
C ILE A 78 -6.90 -1.38 -9.77
N ARG A 79 -5.99 -2.12 -9.14
CA ARG A 79 -4.56 -1.83 -9.13
C ARG A 79 -3.80 -2.96 -9.81
N TYR A 80 -2.87 -2.59 -10.68
CA TYR A 80 -2.00 -3.51 -11.39
C TYR A 80 -0.62 -3.57 -10.73
N ASP A 81 0.04 -4.72 -10.83
CA ASP A 81 1.43 -4.83 -10.44
C ASP A 81 2.30 -3.95 -11.36
N SER A 82 3.22 -3.20 -10.76
CA SER A 82 4.09 -2.28 -11.48
C SER A 82 4.99 -2.97 -12.52
N GLU A 83 5.38 -4.22 -12.30
CA GLU A 83 6.16 -4.98 -13.27
C GLU A 83 5.38 -5.34 -14.53
N GLN A 84 4.09 -5.68 -14.40
CA GLN A 84 3.23 -5.97 -15.53
C GLN A 84 2.93 -4.72 -16.35
N VAL A 85 2.67 -3.59 -15.71
CA VAL A 85 2.43 -2.30 -16.38
C VAL A 85 3.67 -1.82 -17.14
N ARG A 86 4.87 -2.03 -16.59
CA ARG A 86 6.13 -1.64 -17.25
C ARG A 86 6.43 -2.40 -18.55
N ARG A 87 5.90 -3.60 -18.72
CA ARG A 87 6.06 -4.41 -19.94
C ARG A 87 5.23 -3.88 -21.11
N ILE A 88 4.23 -3.05 -20.84
CA ILE A 88 3.34 -2.48 -21.85
C ILE A 88 3.78 -1.04 -22.10
N GLU A 89 4.41 -0.80 -23.26
CA GLU A 89 5.14 0.44 -23.57
C GLU A 89 4.27 1.71 -23.46
N PHE A 90 3.02 1.65 -23.90
CA PHE A 90 2.12 2.80 -23.83
C PHE A 90 1.59 3.11 -22.41
N LEU A 91 1.71 2.18 -21.46
CA LEU A 91 1.28 2.34 -20.08
C LEU A 91 2.36 2.87 -19.13
N LYS A 92 3.60 3.04 -19.61
CA LYS A 92 4.73 3.49 -18.78
C LYS A 92 4.48 4.80 -18.02
N ASN A 93 3.64 5.67 -18.60
CA ASN A 93 3.29 6.98 -18.04
C ASN A 93 1.87 7.02 -17.42
N MET A 94 1.14 5.92 -17.41
CA MET A 94 -0.20 5.86 -16.82
C MET A 94 -0.12 5.42 -15.34
N PRO A 95 -1.04 5.88 -14.48
CA PRO A 95 -1.14 5.36 -13.13
C PRO A 95 -1.43 3.85 -13.19
N ASN A 96 -0.75 3.08 -12.34
CA ASN A 96 -0.96 1.63 -12.25
C ASN A 96 -2.24 1.26 -11.48
N TYR A 97 -3.21 2.14 -11.47
CA TYR A 97 -4.51 1.93 -10.83
C TYR A 97 -5.62 2.67 -11.57
N PHE A 98 -6.81 2.15 -11.43
CA PHE A 98 -8.06 2.75 -11.85
C PHE A 98 -8.96 2.91 -10.63
N LYS A 99 -9.64 4.07 -10.47
CA LYS A 99 -10.50 4.36 -9.33
C LYS A 99 -11.89 4.78 -9.79
N LEU A 100 -12.90 4.28 -9.08
CA LEU A 100 -14.30 4.63 -9.26
C LEU A 100 -14.91 4.98 -7.89
N PRO A 101 -15.62 6.10 -7.75
CA PRO A 101 -16.45 6.34 -6.58
C PRO A 101 -17.61 5.35 -6.57
N ILE A 102 -17.88 4.72 -5.43
CA ILE A 102 -19.03 3.86 -5.25
C ILE A 102 -19.89 4.36 -4.08
N LYS A 103 -21.20 4.23 -4.18
CA LYS A 103 -22.10 4.58 -3.09
C LYS A 103 -21.95 3.58 -1.95
N LYS A 104 -22.23 4.03 -0.73
CA LYS A 104 -22.01 3.24 0.50
C LYS A 104 -22.70 1.88 0.44
N ASP A 105 -23.88 1.81 -0.13
CA ASP A 105 -24.73 0.61 -0.19
C ASP A 105 -24.56 -0.20 -1.47
N GLU A 106 -23.67 0.22 -2.37
CA GLU A 106 -23.40 -0.49 -3.61
C GLU A 106 -22.30 -1.55 -3.43
N THR A 107 -22.49 -2.67 -4.13
CA THR A 107 -21.53 -3.78 -4.15
C THR A 107 -20.65 -3.70 -5.40
N MET A 108 -19.51 -4.38 -5.40
CA MET A 108 -18.61 -4.51 -6.55
C MET A 108 -19.33 -5.01 -7.81
N HIS A 109 -20.33 -5.88 -7.65
CA HIS A 109 -21.09 -6.48 -8.77
C HIS A 109 -21.75 -5.46 -9.71
N LYS A 110 -22.09 -4.28 -9.18
CA LYS A 110 -22.69 -3.20 -9.98
C LYS A 110 -21.71 -2.57 -10.98
N TYR A 111 -20.43 -2.80 -10.79
CA TYR A 111 -19.32 -2.19 -11.54
C TYR A 111 -18.53 -3.18 -12.39
N TYR A 112 -19.15 -4.33 -12.74
CA TYR A 112 -18.46 -5.36 -13.52
C TYR A 112 -17.97 -4.86 -14.88
N ASN A 113 -18.74 -4.07 -15.58
CA ASN A 113 -18.36 -3.54 -16.89
C ASN A 113 -17.13 -2.65 -16.78
N GLU A 114 -17.10 -1.75 -15.81
CA GLU A 114 -15.98 -0.85 -15.56
C GLU A 114 -14.72 -1.62 -15.14
N ILE A 115 -14.89 -2.69 -14.36
CA ILE A 115 -13.77 -3.58 -13.97
C ILE A 115 -13.24 -4.31 -15.21
N ILE A 116 -14.10 -4.85 -16.06
CA ILE A 116 -13.74 -5.52 -17.29
C ILE A 116 -12.99 -4.57 -18.22
N GLU A 117 -13.52 -3.37 -18.44
CA GLU A 117 -12.86 -2.34 -19.24
C GLU A 117 -11.46 -1.99 -18.69
N ALA A 118 -11.35 -1.81 -17.36
CA ALA A 118 -10.07 -1.53 -16.73
C ALA A 118 -9.06 -2.66 -16.94
N ILE A 119 -9.49 -3.93 -16.83
CA ILE A 119 -8.64 -5.09 -17.09
C ILE A 119 -8.19 -5.14 -18.56
N TYR A 120 -9.10 -4.94 -19.51
CA TYR A 120 -8.75 -4.95 -20.94
C TYR A 120 -7.84 -3.80 -21.36
N ARG A 121 -7.84 -2.67 -20.67
CA ARG A 121 -6.86 -1.59 -20.91
C ARG A 121 -5.43 -2.04 -20.66
N VAL A 122 -5.20 -2.91 -19.70
CA VAL A 122 -3.86 -3.41 -19.35
C VAL A 122 -3.55 -4.73 -20.07
N PHE A 123 -4.56 -5.53 -20.34
CA PHE A 123 -4.47 -6.82 -21.03
C PHE A 123 -5.35 -6.84 -22.27
N PRO A 124 -4.97 -6.14 -23.37
CA PRO A 124 -5.81 -6.02 -24.57
C PRO A 124 -6.15 -7.36 -25.21
N ALA A 125 -5.24 -8.35 -25.14
CA ALA A 125 -5.50 -9.72 -25.59
C ALA A 125 -6.35 -10.55 -24.61
N GLY A 126 -6.79 -9.94 -23.49
CA GLY A 126 -7.46 -10.63 -22.40
C GLY A 126 -6.49 -11.47 -21.55
N LEU A 127 -7.06 -12.23 -20.63
CA LEU A 127 -6.30 -13.15 -19.75
C LEU A 127 -6.37 -14.60 -20.26
N ASN A 128 -6.76 -14.82 -21.53
CA ASN A 128 -7.07 -16.12 -22.13
C ASN A 128 -8.19 -16.91 -21.41
N VAL A 129 -9.07 -16.18 -20.73
CA VAL A 129 -10.21 -16.74 -19.99
C VAL A 129 -11.41 -15.79 -20.11
N ASN A 130 -12.59 -16.29 -19.83
CA ASN A 130 -13.77 -15.43 -19.69
C ASN A 130 -13.70 -14.65 -18.35
N ILE A 131 -13.30 -13.39 -18.39
CA ILE A 131 -13.16 -12.54 -17.21
C ILE A 131 -14.46 -12.41 -16.43
N GLU A 132 -15.61 -12.38 -17.12
CA GLU A 132 -16.93 -12.27 -16.47
C GLU A 132 -17.21 -13.46 -15.53
N ASP A 133 -16.85 -14.68 -15.95
CA ASP A 133 -17.08 -15.88 -15.14
C ASP A 133 -16.24 -15.85 -13.86
N TYR A 134 -15.02 -15.32 -13.91
CA TYR A 134 -14.19 -15.12 -12.72
C TYR A 134 -14.70 -13.99 -11.84
N LEU A 135 -15.15 -12.87 -12.43
CA LEU A 135 -15.73 -11.77 -11.65
C LEU A 135 -17.01 -12.18 -10.91
N ARG A 136 -17.85 -13.04 -11.49
CA ARG A 136 -19.05 -13.59 -10.82
C ARG A 136 -18.71 -14.44 -9.60
N GLN A 137 -17.53 -15.04 -9.55
CA GLN A 137 -17.01 -15.82 -8.43
C GLN A 137 -16.30 -14.96 -7.37
N CYS A 138 -16.05 -13.67 -7.67
CA CYS A 138 -15.40 -12.75 -6.74
C CYS A 138 -16.26 -12.49 -5.51
N SER A 139 -15.62 -12.61 -4.36
CA SER A 139 -16.20 -12.28 -3.07
C SER A 139 -15.17 -11.59 -2.18
N PRO A 140 -15.56 -10.94 -1.09
CA PRO A 140 -14.61 -10.39 -0.12
C PRO A 140 -13.72 -11.50 0.45
N GLN A 141 -12.43 -11.44 0.20
CA GLN A 141 -11.46 -12.42 0.69
C GLN A 141 -10.69 -11.89 1.90
N ILE A 142 -10.12 -10.71 1.77
CA ILE A 142 -9.24 -10.10 2.78
C ILE A 142 -9.76 -8.71 3.12
N LYS A 143 -9.84 -8.43 4.43
CA LYS A 143 -10.06 -7.09 4.97
C LYS A 143 -8.78 -6.60 5.63
N VAL A 144 -8.35 -5.38 5.30
CA VAL A 144 -7.22 -4.71 5.91
C VAL A 144 -7.68 -3.41 6.54
N MET A 145 -7.47 -3.27 7.83
CA MET A 145 -7.71 -2.05 8.59
C MET A 145 -6.37 -1.46 9.00
N LYS A 146 -6.12 -0.22 8.61
CA LYS A 146 -4.86 0.47 8.88
C LYS A 146 -5.11 1.74 9.69
N LYS A 147 -4.54 1.79 10.88
CA LYS A 147 -4.40 3.02 11.66
C LYS A 147 -3.02 3.60 11.38
N ARG A 148 -2.95 4.84 10.95
CA ARG A 148 -1.72 5.53 10.54
C ARG A 148 -1.52 6.79 11.35
N GLU A 149 -0.31 7.01 11.85
CA GLU A 149 0.16 8.29 12.36
C GLU A 149 1.31 8.78 11.49
N SER A 150 1.20 10.00 10.96
CA SER A 150 2.18 10.55 10.02
C SER A 150 2.86 11.78 10.58
N PHE A 151 4.17 11.87 10.31
CA PHE A 151 5.04 12.96 10.74
C PHE A 151 5.87 13.43 9.56
N ARG A 152 5.90 14.75 9.34
CA ARG A 152 6.90 15.36 8.47
C ARG A 152 8.17 15.55 9.26
N VAL A 153 9.28 15.06 8.75
CA VAL A 153 10.57 15.12 9.41
C VAL A 153 11.62 15.75 8.48
N VAL A 154 12.50 16.53 9.06
CA VAL A 154 13.61 17.17 8.35
C VAL A 154 14.90 16.83 9.09
N ASN A 155 15.87 16.27 8.37
CA ASN A 155 17.19 16.01 8.94
C ASN A 155 18.14 17.21 8.78
N ASN A 156 19.33 17.12 9.38
CA ASN A 156 20.34 18.18 9.36
C ASN A 156 20.89 18.49 7.96
N THR A 157 20.74 17.58 6.98
CA THR A 157 21.15 17.81 5.59
C THR A 157 20.08 18.49 4.74
N GLY A 158 18.90 18.76 5.33
CA GLY A 158 17.76 19.35 4.66
C GLY A 158 16.90 18.34 3.87
N LEU A 159 17.11 17.03 4.05
CA LEU A 159 16.25 15.99 3.53
C LEU A 159 14.88 16.05 4.23
N LYS A 160 13.81 16.23 3.46
CA LYS A 160 12.43 16.26 3.95
C LYS A 160 11.73 14.94 3.63
N MET A 161 11.10 14.37 4.62
CA MET A 161 10.44 13.06 4.52
C MET A 161 9.11 13.06 5.27
N VAL A 162 8.24 12.15 4.87
CA VAL A 162 7.09 11.73 5.69
C VAL A 162 7.40 10.34 6.25
N MET A 163 7.36 10.21 7.55
CA MET A 163 7.37 8.94 8.26
C MET A 163 5.98 8.61 8.74
N SER A 164 5.49 7.45 8.38
CA SER A 164 4.15 6.98 8.79
C SER A 164 4.28 5.68 9.55
N PHE A 165 3.80 5.68 10.79
CA PHE A 165 3.72 4.51 11.65
C PHE A 165 2.32 3.93 11.56
N ASP A 166 2.23 2.71 11.07
CA ASP A 166 0.96 2.04 10.82
C ASP A 166 0.78 0.85 11.77
N ILE A 167 -0.45 0.64 12.21
CA ILE A 167 -0.91 -0.65 12.73
C ILE A 167 -1.88 -1.20 11.70
N CYS A 168 -1.47 -2.28 11.03
CA CYS A 168 -2.27 -2.97 10.03
C CYS A 168 -2.91 -4.21 10.67
N GLU A 169 -4.22 -4.27 10.70
CA GLU A 169 -5.00 -5.45 11.09
C GLU A 169 -5.51 -6.14 9.83
N TYR A 170 -5.16 -7.40 9.66
CA TYR A 170 -5.57 -8.24 8.54
C TYR A 170 -6.59 -9.25 9.01
N ALA A 171 -7.66 -9.45 8.23
CA ALA A 171 -8.66 -10.46 8.49
C ALA A 171 -9.01 -11.21 7.20
N ASN A 172 -9.01 -12.54 7.27
CA ASN A 172 -9.63 -13.38 6.25
C ASN A 172 -11.14 -13.38 6.48
N VAL A 173 -11.91 -12.92 5.50
CA VAL A 173 -13.36 -12.77 5.63
C VAL A 173 -14.06 -14.13 5.69
N ALA A 174 -13.57 -15.12 4.96
CA ALA A 174 -14.16 -16.45 4.86
C ALA A 174 -13.72 -17.38 6.01
N LYS A 175 -12.46 -17.32 6.45
CA LYS A 175 -11.83 -18.32 7.34
C LYS A 175 -11.67 -17.87 8.80
N ARG A 176 -12.16 -16.69 9.20
CA ARG A 176 -12.03 -16.10 10.55
C ARG A 176 -10.59 -15.93 11.07
N GLY A 177 -9.56 -16.06 10.22
CA GLY A 177 -8.17 -15.77 10.57
C GLY A 177 -7.97 -14.27 10.77
N LYS A 178 -7.16 -13.87 11.77
CA LYS A 178 -6.77 -12.47 12.01
C LYS A 178 -5.34 -12.39 12.50
N PHE A 179 -4.62 -11.37 12.07
CA PHE A 179 -3.33 -10.98 12.67
C PHE A 179 -3.14 -9.47 12.57
N SER A 180 -2.25 -8.93 13.40
CA SER A 180 -1.90 -7.51 13.40
C SER A 180 -0.41 -7.34 13.21
N GLN A 181 -0.03 -6.31 12.46
CA GLN A 181 1.35 -6.05 12.11
C GLN A 181 1.64 -4.55 12.12
N PRO A 182 2.60 -4.08 12.96
CA PRO A 182 3.10 -2.73 12.88
C PRO A 182 4.05 -2.54 11.71
N THR A 183 3.91 -1.43 10.97
CA THR A 183 4.80 -1.07 9.86
C THR A 183 5.24 0.38 9.93
N LEU A 184 6.37 0.69 9.30
CA LEU A 184 6.90 2.02 9.10
C LEU A 184 7.02 2.27 7.60
N ASP A 185 6.35 3.30 7.09
CA ASP A 185 6.53 3.81 5.72
C ASP A 185 7.36 5.09 5.78
N ILE A 186 8.42 5.18 4.97
CA ILE A 186 9.26 6.38 4.83
C ILE A 186 9.18 6.84 3.37
N VAL A 187 8.66 8.06 3.17
CA VAL A 187 8.49 8.65 1.85
C VAL A 187 9.34 9.92 1.77
N CYS A 188 10.19 10.03 0.76
CA CYS A 188 10.94 11.26 0.52
C CYS A 188 10.04 12.31 -0.13
N GLU A 189 9.94 13.51 0.49
CA GLU A 189 9.24 14.66 -0.10
C GLU A 189 10.18 15.53 -0.93
N SER A 190 11.38 15.78 -0.43
CA SER A 190 12.40 16.56 -1.15
C SER A 190 13.80 16.26 -0.65
N VAL A 191 14.77 16.32 -1.54
CA VAL A 191 16.17 16.02 -1.27
C VAL A 191 17.05 16.90 -2.15
N ARG A 192 18.22 17.29 -1.65
CA ARG A 192 19.24 18.04 -2.44
C ARG A 192 20.04 17.11 -3.34
N ASN A 193 20.39 15.93 -2.83
CA ASN A 193 21.08 14.87 -3.56
C ASN A 193 20.26 13.57 -3.44
N PRO A 194 19.87 12.92 -4.55
CA PRO A 194 19.13 11.65 -4.53
C PRO A 194 19.75 10.53 -3.68
N ASP A 195 21.07 10.51 -3.56
CA ASP A 195 21.77 9.51 -2.76
C ASP A 195 21.61 9.72 -1.24
N ASP A 196 21.33 10.93 -0.78
CA ASP A 196 21.12 11.22 0.64
C ASP A 196 19.97 10.41 1.22
N PHE A 197 18.90 10.21 0.44
CA PHE A 197 17.77 9.38 0.89
C PHE A 197 18.13 7.89 0.97
N LYS A 198 18.91 7.38 0.03
CA LYS A 198 19.39 5.99 0.08
C LYS A 198 20.31 5.75 1.27
N ILE A 199 21.23 6.70 1.53
CA ILE A 199 22.14 6.65 2.68
C ILE A 199 21.33 6.70 3.97
N PHE A 200 20.34 7.59 4.05
CA PHE A 200 19.43 7.69 5.18
C PHE A 200 18.71 6.35 5.45
N LEU A 201 18.10 5.72 4.45
CA LEU A 201 17.44 4.43 4.62
C LEU A 201 18.39 3.32 5.11
N LYS A 202 19.62 3.28 4.59
CA LYS A 202 20.66 2.33 5.07
C LYS A 202 21.02 2.58 6.53
N THR A 203 21.12 3.85 6.94
CA THR A 203 21.41 4.24 8.32
C THR A 203 20.28 3.81 9.25
N VAL A 204 19.02 4.07 8.86
CA VAL A 204 17.84 3.64 9.64
C VAL A 204 17.84 2.12 9.85
N ILE A 205 18.08 1.32 8.81
CA ILE A 205 18.13 -0.15 8.95
C ILE A 205 19.28 -0.60 9.85
N ARG A 206 20.44 0.04 9.75
CA ARG A 206 21.59 -0.28 10.59
C ARG A 206 21.33 0.02 12.07
N ASP A 207 20.73 1.17 12.36
CA ASP A 207 20.53 1.65 13.73
C ASP A 207 19.27 1.02 14.37
N PHE A 208 18.34 0.52 13.55
CA PHE A 208 17.10 -0.17 13.96
C PHE A 208 17.00 -1.55 13.30
N PRO A 209 17.81 -2.55 13.73
CA PRO A 209 17.87 -3.88 13.10
C PRO A 209 16.56 -4.68 13.20
N GLN A 210 15.61 -4.24 14.01
CA GLN A 210 14.24 -4.78 14.07
C GLN A 210 13.35 -4.33 12.90
N LEU A 211 13.81 -3.40 12.05
CA LEU A 211 13.10 -2.99 10.83
C LEU A 211 13.46 -3.95 9.68
N ILE A 212 12.49 -4.71 9.23
CA ILE A 212 12.63 -5.62 8.09
C ILE A 212 11.98 -4.98 6.87
N LYS A 213 12.74 -4.78 5.79
CA LYS A 213 12.20 -4.23 4.55
C LYS A 213 11.10 -5.13 3.99
N ILE A 214 9.96 -4.53 3.63
CA ILE A 214 8.84 -5.22 2.99
C ILE A 214 8.80 -4.80 1.51
N GLU A 215 8.88 -5.77 0.63
CA GLU A 215 8.72 -5.58 -0.82
C GLU A 215 7.34 -6.01 -1.33
N SER A 216 6.67 -6.89 -0.58
CA SER A 216 5.35 -7.39 -0.91
C SER A 216 4.23 -6.39 -0.61
N ASN A 217 3.15 -6.44 -1.40
CA ASN A 217 1.95 -5.64 -1.17
C ASN A 217 1.12 -6.19 0.01
N GLU A 218 0.14 -5.42 0.49
CA GLU A 218 -0.70 -5.78 1.64
C GLU A 218 -1.47 -7.09 1.43
N LEU A 219 -1.96 -7.35 0.22
CA LEU A 219 -2.67 -8.59 -0.09
C LEU A 219 -1.76 -9.80 -0.02
N THR A 220 -0.54 -9.70 -0.55
CA THR A 220 0.46 -10.79 -0.47
C THR A 220 0.84 -11.07 0.98
N VAL A 221 1.05 -10.01 1.80
CA VAL A 221 1.29 -10.19 3.24
C VAL A 221 0.14 -10.92 3.91
N ALA A 222 -1.10 -10.54 3.61
CA ALA A 222 -2.29 -11.19 4.18
C ALA A 222 -2.41 -12.66 3.78
N ARG A 223 -2.23 -12.98 2.49
CA ARG A 223 -2.31 -14.36 1.96
C ARG A 223 -1.31 -15.30 2.62
N ASN A 224 -0.10 -14.82 2.89
CA ASN A 224 0.98 -15.63 3.47
C ASN A 224 0.83 -15.88 4.98
N ASN A 225 -0.05 -15.14 5.67
CA ASN A 225 -0.17 -15.19 7.12
C ASN A 225 -1.59 -15.54 7.63
N LEU A 226 -2.58 -15.67 6.76
CA LEU A 226 -3.98 -16.01 7.05
C LEU A 226 -4.38 -17.37 6.48
#